data_47bac9cd7975c2bed5292971681b6aca
#
_entry.id   47bac9cd7975c2bed5292971681b6aca
#
_cell.length_a   1.000
_cell.length_b   1.000
_cell.length_c   1.000
_cell.angle_alpha   90.00
_cell.angle_beta   90.00
_cell.angle_gamma   90.00
#
_symmetry.space_group_name_H-M   'P 1'
#
loop_
_entity.id
_entity.type
_entity.pdbx_description
1 polymer ?
#
loop_
_entity_poly.entity_id
_entity_poly.type
_entity_poly.pdbx_seq_one_letter_code
_entity_poly.pdbx_strand_id
1 'polypeptide(L)'
;MTTRIRYLLDTNILSETRKKRAEERVLAFLSNSTPTSLYLSCLSLGELKKGVALKMKSDPSASKAIAGWVDGLETNFADRILGVDTESAKLWGEWSAQRPRPVVDTLLAATAVVHDLVFVTRNVSDIQDLPVKVLNPWLNARE
;
A
#
# COMPACT_ATOMS: atom_id res chain seq x y z
N MET A 1 -13.09 -17.84 18.99
CA MET A 1 -12.81 -16.41 18.74
C MET A 1 -12.32 -16.20 17.33
N THR A 2 -12.88 -15.24 16.66
CA THR A 2 -12.54 -14.95 15.27
C THR A 2 -11.39 -13.94 15.18
N THR A 3 -10.35 -14.29 14.44
CA THR A 3 -9.25 -13.36 14.20
C THR A 3 -9.64 -12.38 13.11
N ARG A 4 -9.55 -11.09 13.41
CA ARG A 4 -9.84 -10.06 12.44
C ARG A 4 -8.72 -10.00 11.39
N ILE A 5 -9.12 -9.97 10.12
CA ILE A 5 -8.17 -9.80 9.03
C ILE A 5 -7.77 -8.33 8.98
N ARG A 6 -6.46 -8.09 8.86
CA ARG A 6 -5.91 -6.74 8.72
C ARG A 6 -5.15 -6.66 7.40
N TYR A 7 -5.11 -5.48 6.83
CA TYR A 7 -4.61 -5.26 5.47
C TYR A 7 -3.54 -4.20 5.43
N LEU A 8 -2.51 -4.42 4.62
CA LEU A 8 -1.53 -3.40 4.29
C LEU A 8 -1.82 -2.94 2.86
N LEU A 9 -2.16 -1.68 2.69
CA LEU A 9 -2.53 -1.12 1.40
C LEU A 9 -1.29 -0.64 0.63
N ASP A 10 -1.11 -1.14 -0.60
CA ASP A 10 -0.07 -0.65 -1.48
C ASP A 10 -0.44 0.75 -1.97
N THR A 11 0.56 1.49 -2.41
CA THR A 11 0.39 2.86 -2.91
C THR A 11 -0.63 2.91 -4.04
N ASN A 12 -0.66 1.91 -4.92
CA ASN A 12 -1.59 1.90 -6.05
C ASN A 12 -3.05 1.83 -5.62
N ILE A 13 -3.35 1.24 -4.46
CA ILE A 13 -4.71 1.25 -3.91
C ILE A 13 -5.11 2.69 -3.55
N LEU A 14 -4.20 3.40 -2.89
CA LEU A 14 -4.46 4.78 -2.47
C LEU A 14 -4.63 5.69 -3.67
N SER A 15 -3.74 5.57 -4.65
CA SER A 15 -3.78 6.39 -5.86
C SER A 15 -5.05 6.16 -6.66
N GLU A 16 -5.58 4.94 -6.65
CA GLU A 16 -6.81 4.63 -7.37
C GLU A 16 -7.98 5.49 -6.88
N THR A 17 -8.03 5.77 -5.59
CA THR A 17 -9.14 6.56 -5.03
C THR A 17 -9.16 8.00 -5.54
N ARG A 18 -8.05 8.48 -6.11
CA ARG A 18 -7.94 9.84 -6.63
C ARG A 18 -8.42 9.98 -8.08
N LYS A 19 -8.58 8.87 -8.78
CA LYS A 19 -8.99 8.91 -10.18
C LYS A 19 -10.44 9.31 -10.30
N LYS A 20 -10.79 10.05 -11.38
CA LYS A 20 -12.17 10.44 -11.65
C LYS A 20 -13.05 9.20 -11.83
N ARG A 21 -12.51 8.17 -12.48
CA ARG A 21 -13.21 6.90 -12.71
C ARG A 21 -12.48 5.80 -12.00
N ALA A 22 -12.47 5.88 -10.66
CA ALA A 22 -11.84 4.87 -9.85
C ALA A 22 -12.54 3.52 -10.04
N GLU A 23 -11.77 2.44 -9.96
CA GLU A 23 -12.30 1.10 -10.10
C GLU A 23 -13.29 0.79 -8.97
N GLU A 24 -14.51 0.44 -9.34
CA GLU A 24 -15.57 0.21 -8.35
C GLU A 24 -15.24 -0.89 -7.37
N ARG A 25 -14.54 -1.93 -7.81
CA ARG A 25 -14.17 -3.05 -6.94
C ARG A 25 -13.16 -2.63 -5.87
N VAL A 26 -12.27 -1.71 -6.21
CA VAL A 26 -11.32 -1.14 -5.23
C VAL A 26 -12.08 -0.32 -4.20
N LEU A 27 -12.97 0.55 -4.66
CA LEU A 27 -13.78 1.39 -3.76
C LEU A 27 -14.66 0.53 -2.87
N ALA A 28 -15.26 -0.52 -3.41
CA ALA A 28 -16.10 -1.44 -2.64
C ALA A 28 -15.29 -2.16 -1.56
N PHE A 29 -14.08 -2.62 -1.90
CA PHE A 29 -13.20 -3.25 -0.92
C PHE A 29 -12.93 -2.30 0.25
N LEU A 30 -12.57 -1.05 -0.06
CA LEU A 30 -12.25 -0.07 0.98
C LEU A 30 -13.47 0.28 1.83
N SER A 31 -14.63 0.50 1.20
CA SER A 31 -15.84 0.89 1.94
C SER A 31 -16.40 -0.26 2.78
N ASN A 32 -16.15 -1.50 2.37
CA ASN A 32 -16.61 -2.67 3.13
C ASN A 32 -15.64 -3.09 4.22
N SER A 33 -14.45 -2.49 4.27
CA SER A 33 -13.45 -2.81 5.28
C SER A 33 -13.63 -1.92 6.51
N THR A 34 -13.41 -2.50 7.69
CA THR A 34 -13.37 -1.70 8.92
C THR A 34 -12.15 -0.78 8.85
N PRO A 35 -12.32 0.53 9.07
CA PRO A 35 -11.17 1.45 8.94
C PRO A 35 -9.95 1.04 9.76
N THR A 36 -10.17 0.55 10.99
CA THR A 36 -9.06 0.15 11.87
C THR A 36 -8.33 -1.10 11.40
N SER A 37 -8.85 -1.80 10.38
CA SER A 37 -8.16 -2.96 9.80
C SER A 37 -7.23 -2.57 8.66
N LEU A 38 -7.21 -1.32 8.25
CA LEU A 38 -6.42 -0.84 7.11
C LEU A 38 -5.17 -0.13 7.60
N TYR A 39 -4.02 -0.57 7.10
CA TYR A 39 -2.70 -0.05 7.48
C TYR A 39 -1.97 0.48 6.26
N LEU A 40 -1.10 1.47 6.47
CA LEU A 40 -0.20 2.01 5.46
C LEU A 40 1.24 1.79 5.87
N SER A 41 2.13 1.81 4.90
CA SER A 41 3.57 1.88 5.16
C SER A 41 4.04 3.32 5.01
N CYS A 42 5.03 3.71 5.79
CA CYS A 42 5.71 4.99 5.59
C CYS A 42 6.28 5.10 4.18
N LEU A 43 6.60 3.96 3.55
CA LEU A 43 7.10 3.95 2.17
C LEU A 43 6.05 4.46 1.19
N SER A 44 4.77 4.11 1.40
CA SER A 44 3.70 4.60 0.53
C SER A 44 3.55 6.10 0.62
N LEU A 45 3.68 6.66 1.83
CA LEU A 45 3.67 8.12 1.99
C LEU A 45 4.85 8.74 1.26
N GLY A 46 6.02 8.11 1.33
CA GLY A 46 7.19 8.58 0.60
C GLY A 46 6.97 8.57 -0.92
N GLU A 47 6.38 7.51 -1.45
CA GLU A 47 6.07 7.43 -2.87
C GLU A 47 5.07 8.52 -3.29
N LEU A 48 4.06 8.75 -2.48
CA LEU A 48 3.08 9.80 -2.76
C LEU A 48 3.71 11.19 -2.71
N LYS A 49 4.60 11.44 -1.74
CA LYS A 49 5.32 12.70 -1.65
C LYS A 49 6.26 12.90 -2.85
N LYS A 50 6.86 11.82 -3.34
CA LYS A 50 7.65 11.89 -4.56
C LYS A 50 6.77 12.35 -5.73
N GLY A 51 5.57 11.80 -5.85
CA GLY A 51 4.62 12.22 -6.87
C GLY A 51 4.23 13.68 -6.76
N VAL A 52 4.02 14.18 -5.54
CA VAL A 52 3.74 15.59 -5.27
C VAL A 52 4.88 16.46 -5.79
N ALA A 53 6.12 16.10 -5.43
CA ALA A 53 7.30 16.88 -5.82
C ALA A 53 7.49 16.91 -7.34
N LEU A 54 7.25 15.78 -8.01
CA LEU A 54 7.34 15.72 -9.46
C LEU A 54 6.26 16.55 -10.13
N LYS A 55 5.04 16.51 -9.61
CA LYS A 55 3.91 17.25 -10.16
C LYS A 55 4.10 18.76 -10.01
N MET A 56 4.82 19.19 -8.98
CA MET A 56 5.12 20.61 -8.76
C MET A 56 5.80 21.23 -9.98
N LYS A 57 6.61 20.46 -10.69
CA LYS A 57 7.35 20.95 -11.85
C LYS A 57 6.46 21.22 -13.06
N SER A 58 5.36 20.49 -13.20
CA SER A 58 4.49 20.60 -14.38
C SER A 58 3.16 21.27 -14.09
N ASP A 59 2.63 21.09 -12.89
CA ASP A 59 1.30 21.61 -12.52
C ASP A 59 1.26 21.90 -11.01
N PRO A 60 1.74 23.08 -10.59
CA PRO A 60 1.80 23.43 -9.16
C PRO A 60 0.45 23.39 -8.46
N SER A 61 -0.63 23.76 -9.17
CA SER A 61 -1.96 23.74 -8.59
C SER A 61 -2.42 22.32 -8.26
N ALA A 62 -2.24 21.39 -9.19
CA ALA A 62 -2.56 19.99 -8.99
C ALA A 62 -1.68 19.39 -7.89
N SER A 63 -0.40 19.76 -7.86
CA SER A 63 0.53 19.30 -6.83
C SER A 63 0.05 19.68 -5.44
N LYS A 64 -0.42 20.92 -5.28
CA LYS A 64 -0.92 21.41 -3.99
C LYS A 64 -2.15 20.62 -3.53
N ALA A 65 -3.05 20.29 -4.46
CA ALA A 65 -4.24 19.51 -4.13
C ALA A 65 -3.86 18.09 -3.69
N ILE A 66 -2.90 17.47 -4.39
CA ILE A 66 -2.43 16.14 -4.05
C ILE A 66 -1.74 16.15 -2.69
N ALA A 67 -0.91 17.18 -2.43
CA ALA A 67 -0.23 17.33 -1.14
C ALA A 67 -1.21 17.37 0.02
N GLY A 68 -2.31 18.13 -0.12
CA GLY A 68 -3.36 18.18 0.89
C GLY A 68 -4.00 16.81 1.13
N TRP A 69 -4.23 16.05 0.07
CA TRP A 69 -4.78 14.71 0.19
C TRP A 69 -3.82 13.78 0.92
N VAL A 70 -2.52 13.85 0.61
CA VAL A 70 -1.50 13.02 1.29
C VAL A 70 -1.46 13.37 2.78
N ASP A 71 -1.50 14.67 3.12
CA ASP A 71 -1.53 15.10 4.52
C ASP A 71 -2.76 14.52 5.23
N GLY A 72 -3.90 14.47 4.54
CA GLY A 72 -5.11 13.85 5.07
C GLY A 72 -4.95 12.35 5.34
N LEU A 73 -4.26 11.64 4.46
CA LEU A 73 -3.95 10.23 4.69
C LEU A 73 -3.12 10.04 5.95
N GLU A 74 -2.08 10.86 6.10
CA GLU A 74 -1.22 10.77 7.27
C GLU A 74 -2.00 11.01 8.55
N THR A 75 -2.91 11.97 8.55
CA THR A 75 -3.76 12.24 9.70
C THR A 75 -4.74 11.10 9.99
N ASN A 76 -5.40 10.61 8.95
CA ASN A 76 -6.44 9.59 9.12
C ASN A 76 -5.87 8.22 9.51
N PHE A 77 -4.63 7.94 9.11
CA PHE A 77 -3.98 6.66 9.42
C PHE A 77 -2.90 6.79 10.49
N ALA A 78 -2.90 7.90 11.27
CA ALA A 78 -1.78 8.22 12.16
C ALA A 78 -1.35 7.07 13.06
N ASP A 79 -2.30 6.29 13.57
CA ASP A 79 -2.03 5.17 14.48
C ASP A 79 -1.82 3.85 13.73
N ARG A 80 -1.87 3.86 12.40
CA ARG A 80 -1.75 2.65 11.58
C ARG A 80 -0.77 2.83 10.42
N ILE A 81 0.23 3.66 10.60
CA ILE A 81 1.33 3.81 9.64
C ILE A 81 2.53 3.04 10.17
N LEU A 82 2.96 2.05 9.41
CA LEU A 82 4.08 1.19 9.80
C LEU A 82 5.37 1.70 9.18
N GLY A 83 6.42 1.76 9.99
CA GLY A 83 7.77 2.00 9.49
C GLY A 83 8.37 0.71 8.95
N VAL A 84 9.55 0.82 8.37
CA VAL A 84 10.34 -0.35 7.99
C VAL A 84 11.14 -0.76 9.21
N ASP A 85 10.67 -1.79 9.90
CA ASP A 85 11.36 -2.26 11.11
C ASP A 85 12.47 -3.25 10.76
N THR A 86 13.24 -3.62 11.79
CA THR A 86 14.39 -4.51 11.62
C THR A 86 14.00 -5.85 11.01
N GLU A 87 12.91 -6.45 11.49
CA GLU A 87 12.51 -7.76 11.00
C GLU A 87 12.05 -7.71 9.55
N SER A 88 11.33 -6.67 9.16
CA SER A 88 10.92 -6.48 7.77
C SER A 88 12.14 -6.28 6.86
N ALA A 89 13.10 -5.49 7.30
CA ALA A 89 14.31 -5.23 6.52
C ALA A 89 15.14 -6.51 6.34
N LYS A 90 15.26 -7.33 7.38
CA LYS A 90 16.00 -8.59 7.30
C LYS A 90 15.33 -9.55 6.32
N LEU A 91 14.02 -9.67 6.39
CA LEU A 91 13.27 -10.54 5.48
C LEU A 91 13.40 -10.05 4.03
N TRP A 92 13.31 -8.75 3.83
CA TRP A 92 13.53 -8.14 2.51
C TRP A 92 14.92 -8.53 1.97
N GLY A 93 15.94 -8.48 2.81
CA GLY A 93 17.29 -8.85 2.40
C GLY A 93 17.39 -10.29 1.95
N GLU A 94 16.79 -11.20 2.70
CA GLU A 94 16.79 -12.63 2.36
C GLU A 94 16.11 -12.87 1.02
N TRP A 95 14.95 -12.24 0.81
CA TRP A 95 14.21 -12.42 -0.44
C TRP A 95 14.95 -11.80 -1.63
N SER A 96 15.60 -10.66 -1.41
CA SER A 96 16.32 -9.95 -2.47
C SER A 96 17.57 -10.72 -2.93
N ALA A 97 18.12 -11.58 -2.08
CA ALA A 97 19.25 -12.43 -2.43
C ALA A 97 18.86 -13.56 -3.38
N GLN A 98 17.59 -13.93 -3.41
CA GLN A 98 17.11 -15.03 -4.26
C GLN A 98 17.12 -14.67 -5.75
N ARG A 99 16.75 -13.42 -6.06
CA ARG A 99 16.73 -12.87 -7.41
C ARG A 99 16.50 -11.36 -7.35
N PRO A 100 16.78 -10.61 -8.41
CA PRO A 100 16.44 -9.17 -8.44
C PRO A 100 14.94 -8.96 -8.27
N ARG A 101 14.57 -7.96 -7.46
CA ARG A 101 13.17 -7.65 -7.14
C ARG A 101 12.98 -6.14 -7.04
N PRO A 102 11.76 -5.64 -7.32
CA PRO A 102 11.45 -4.23 -7.04
C PRO A 102 11.60 -3.96 -5.54
N VAL A 103 12.34 -2.92 -5.19
CA VAL A 103 12.72 -2.67 -3.80
C VAL A 103 11.50 -2.37 -2.93
N VAL A 104 10.69 -1.40 -3.32
CA VAL A 104 9.57 -0.95 -2.49
C VAL A 104 8.52 -2.05 -2.35
N ASP A 105 8.12 -2.67 -3.47
CA ASP A 105 7.11 -3.73 -3.43
C ASP A 105 7.54 -4.88 -2.53
N THR A 106 8.83 -5.23 -2.58
CA THR A 106 9.36 -6.32 -1.76
C THR A 106 9.40 -5.94 -0.29
N LEU A 107 9.76 -4.68 0.03
CA LEU A 107 9.73 -4.19 1.41
C LEU A 107 8.31 -4.17 1.96
N LEU A 108 7.33 -3.77 1.14
CA LEU A 108 5.93 -3.79 1.56
C LEU A 108 5.46 -5.22 1.82
N ALA A 109 5.80 -6.15 0.93
CA ALA A 109 5.45 -7.55 1.12
C ALA A 109 6.08 -8.12 2.40
N ALA A 110 7.35 -7.80 2.66
CA ALA A 110 8.03 -8.23 3.88
C ALA A 110 7.36 -7.67 5.13
N THR A 111 6.98 -6.40 5.09
CA THR A 111 6.25 -5.75 6.19
C THR A 111 4.93 -6.47 6.46
N ALA A 112 4.21 -6.81 5.39
CA ALA A 112 2.94 -7.52 5.54
C ALA A 112 3.13 -8.87 6.21
N VAL A 113 4.16 -9.62 5.83
CA VAL A 113 4.42 -10.94 6.44
C VAL A 113 4.78 -10.79 7.92
N VAL A 114 5.69 -9.88 8.23
CA VAL A 114 6.17 -9.69 9.61
C VAL A 114 5.03 -9.26 10.54
N HIS A 115 4.11 -8.44 10.06
CA HIS A 115 3.01 -7.92 10.86
C HIS A 115 1.70 -8.71 10.69
N ASP A 116 1.74 -9.84 9.97
CA ASP A 116 0.59 -10.71 9.74
C ASP A 116 -0.57 -9.95 9.10
N LEU A 117 -0.27 -9.25 8.01
CA LEU A 117 -1.24 -8.48 7.23
C LEU A 117 -1.40 -9.09 5.85
N VAL A 118 -2.61 -8.96 5.30
CA VAL A 118 -2.84 -9.28 3.88
C VAL A 118 -2.35 -8.08 3.07
N PHE A 119 -1.48 -8.32 2.11
CA PHE A 119 -0.96 -7.25 1.26
C PHE A 119 -1.94 -6.99 0.11
N VAL A 120 -2.51 -5.80 0.07
CA VAL A 120 -3.49 -5.41 -0.93
C VAL A 120 -2.77 -4.64 -2.02
N THR A 121 -2.67 -5.25 -3.22
CA THR A 121 -1.88 -4.68 -4.31
C THR A 121 -2.41 -5.14 -5.66
N ARG A 122 -2.15 -4.32 -6.67
CA ARG A 122 -2.40 -4.70 -8.06
C ARG A 122 -1.22 -5.48 -8.65
N ASN A 123 -0.01 -5.26 -8.12
CA ASN A 123 1.25 -5.80 -8.68
C ASN A 123 1.57 -7.19 -8.14
N VAL A 124 0.68 -8.15 -8.36
CA VAL A 124 0.82 -9.50 -7.81
C VAL A 124 1.98 -10.27 -8.42
N SER A 125 2.23 -10.07 -9.72
CA SER A 125 3.24 -10.86 -10.44
C SER A 125 4.64 -10.74 -9.85
N ASP A 126 4.99 -9.57 -9.29
CA ASP A 126 6.34 -9.33 -8.77
C ASP A 126 6.60 -10.07 -7.46
N ILE A 127 5.56 -10.50 -6.76
CA ILE A 127 5.69 -11.10 -5.43
C ILE A 127 4.99 -12.46 -5.32
N GLN A 128 4.51 -13.03 -6.43
CA GLN A 128 3.73 -14.26 -6.37
C GLN A 128 4.54 -15.47 -5.91
N ASP A 129 5.88 -15.40 -6.00
CA ASP A 129 6.76 -16.46 -5.54
C ASP A 129 7.13 -16.33 -4.05
N LEU A 130 6.60 -15.32 -3.37
CA LEU A 130 6.87 -15.07 -1.95
C LEU A 130 5.73 -15.56 -1.07
N PRO A 131 6.03 -15.96 0.18
CA PRO A 131 5.00 -16.47 1.09
C PRO A 131 4.22 -15.33 1.76
N VAL A 132 3.59 -14.49 0.96
CA VAL A 132 2.79 -13.37 1.43
C VAL A 132 1.35 -13.56 1.00
N LYS A 133 0.42 -13.27 1.90
CA LYS A 133 -1.01 -13.30 1.57
C LYS A 133 -1.35 -12.05 0.78
N VAL A 134 -1.92 -12.21 -0.41
CA VAL A 134 -2.17 -11.12 -1.34
C VAL A 134 -3.64 -11.03 -1.69
N LEU A 135 -4.15 -9.81 -1.80
CA LEU A 135 -5.48 -9.54 -2.32
C LEU A 135 -5.36 -8.49 -3.42
N ASN A 136 -5.90 -8.79 -4.60
CA ASN A 136 -5.96 -7.84 -5.70
C ASN A 136 -7.44 -7.47 -5.96
N PRO A 137 -7.93 -6.33 -5.46
CA PRO A 137 -9.34 -5.99 -5.59
C PRO A 137 -9.75 -5.62 -7.01
N TRP A 138 -8.80 -5.38 -7.92
CA TRP A 138 -9.14 -5.16 -9.33
C TRP A 138 -9.67 -6.41 -10.01
N LEU A 139 -9.16 -7.58 -9.62
CA LEU A 139 -9.49 -8.81 -10.31
C LEU A 139 -10.77 -9.42 -9.82
N ASN A 140 -10.97 -9.45 -8.54
CA ASN A 140 -12.11 -10.17 -8.01
C ASN A 140 -12.48 -9.70 -6.63
N ALA A 141 -13.60 -9.13 -6.58
CA ALA A 141 -14.17 -8.76 -5.33
C ALA A 141 -14.85 -9.91 -4.67
N ARG A 142 -15.02 -11.09 -5.35
CA ARG A 142 -15.72 -12.09 -4.79
C ARG A 142 -15.27 -13.32 -4.84
N GLU A 143 -15.12 -13.59 -4.61
CA GLU A 143 -14.79 -14.57 -4.68
C GLU A 143 -15.20 -15.06 -4.00
#